data_df9e5d50e2d8e2c0ba583d5a4fc31aab
#
_entry.id   df9e5d50e2d8e2c0ba583d5a4fc31aab
#
_cell.length_a   1.000
_cell.length_b   1.000
_cell.length_c   1.000
_cell.angle_alpha   90.00
_cell.angle_beta   90.00
_cell.angle_gamma   90.00
#
_symmetry.space_group_name_H-M   'P 1'
#
loop_
_entity.id
_entity.type
_entity.pdbx_description
1 polymer ?
#
loop_
_entity_poly.entity_id
_entity_poly.type
_entity_poly.pdbx_seq_one_letter_code
_entity_poly.pdbx_strand_id
1 'polypeptide(L)'
;MPTGSLSIIILDSVTHLEPSHRGAVVYAASHGGLYAAAYAAAKGVAAIILNDAGIGREQAGIAGLDLLAGLGVPAAAVSHTSARIGDGKHGAAHGILSVVNAPAAALGLEAGMACRTALDRLAAASLAPSPPPPEADEARSEVSSDAYPGAKVIVIDSASLVTPADAGRVIVTASHGGLLGGRPETAIKVPVFAAVYNDAGWGIDGAGVSRLPALDVRGIAGACVSAFSARIGDGMSTYRDGFISALNATATRHGGRIGQPAVAFCDAMLAAAPRPAR
;
A
#
# COMPACT_ATOMS: atom_id res chain seq x y z
N MET A 1 -2.37 -19.58 -34.00
CA MET A 1 -2.01 -18.59 -32.98
C MET A 1 -3.29 -17.99 -32.45
N PRO A 2 -3.64 -18.07 -31.17
CA PRO A 2 -4.82 -17.40 -30.69
C PRO A 2 -4.55 -15.89 -30.74
N THR A 3 -5.23 -15.19 -31.66
CA THR A 3 -5.18 -13.73 -31.81
C THR A 3 -6.23 -13.07 -30.91
N GLY A 4 -6.26 -13.46 -29.64
CA GLY A 4 -7.16 -12.87 -28.65
C GLY A 4 -6.41 -11.86 -27.79
N SER A 5 -6.98 -10.67 -27.59
CA SER A 5 -6.50 -9.72 -26.59
C SER A 5 -6.50 -10.35 -25.19
N LEU A 6 -5.48 -10.08 -24.38
CA LEU A 6 -5.43 -10.55 -22.99
C LEU A 6 -6.54 -9.90 -22.16
N SER A 7 -7.04 -10.61 -21.14
CA SER A 7 -8.02 -10.04 -20.22
C SER A 7 -7.42 -8.91 -19.39
N ILE A 8 -8.19 -7.83 -19.20
CA ILE A 8 -7.83 -6.72 -18.32
C ILE A 8 -8.59 -6.89 -17.00
N ILE A 9 -7.86 -6.93 -15.87
CA ILE A 9 -8.42 -7.06 -14.54
C ILE A 9 -8.13 -5.78 -13.75
N ILE A 10 -9.15 -5.22 -13.09
CA ILE A 10 -9.05 -3.98 -12.32
C ILE A 10 -9.35 -4.29 -10.86
N LEU A 11 -8.42 -3.98 -9.95
CA LEU A 11 -8.47 -4.34 -8.53
C LEU A 11 -8.17 -3.13 -7.63
N ASP A 12 -8.85 -3.05 -6.51
CA ASP A 12 -8.57 -2.07 -5.46
C ASP A 12 -7.26 -2.39 -4.70
N SER A 13 -6.87 -3.66 -4.67
CA SER A 13 -5.63 -4.13 -4.04
C SER A 13 -5.03 -5.30 -4.82
N VAL A 14 -3.71 -5.36 -4.88
CA VAL A 14 -2.97 -6.49 -5.46
C VAL A 14 -3.28 -7.81 -4.73
N THR A 15 -3.61 -7.74 -3.44
CA THR A 15 -3.98 -8.92 -2.63
C THR A 15 -5.32 -9.55 -3.04
N HIS A 16 -6.09 -8.89 -3.90
CA HIS A 16 -7.31 -9.46 -4.50
C HIS A 16 -7.03 -10.30 -5.76
N LEU A 17 -5.76 -10.51 -6.12
CA LEU A 17 -5.41 -11.40 -7.22
C LEU A 17 -5.75 -12.85 -6.89
N GLU A 18 -6.52 -13.46 -7.77
CA GLU A 18 -6.94 -14.86 -7.70
C GLU A 18 -6.18 -15.73 -8.73
N PRO A 19 -6.15 -17.06 -8.57
CA PRO A 19 -5.53 -17.97 -9.55
C PRO A 19 -6.09 -17.82 -10.98
N SER A 20 -7.36 -17.46 -11.12
CA SER A 20 -8.04 -17.20 -12.40
C SER A 20 -7.49 -15.99 -13.16
N HIS A 21 -6.77 -15.09 -12.50
CA HIS A 21 -6.15 -13.91 -13.10
C HIS A 21 -4.76 -14.17 -13.70
N ARG A 22 -4.29 -15.42 -13.68
CA ARG A 22 -3.02 -15.81 -14.31
C ARG A 22 -3.01 -15.47 -15.80
N GLY A 23 -1.95 -14.80 -16.26
CA GLY A 23 -1.79 -14.36 -17.65
C GLY A 23 -2.62 -13.14 -18.03
N ALA A 24 -3.28 -12.49 -17.08
CA ALA A 24 -4.01 -11.25 -17.32
C ALA A 24 -3.10 -10.02 -17.28
N VAL A 25 -3.54 -8.95 -17.90
CA VAL A 25 -3.05 -7.57 -17.68
C VAL A 25 -3.82 -6.99 -16.52
N VAL A 26 -3.12 -6.50 -15.50
CA VAL A 26 -3.74 -6.07 -14.25
C VAL A 26 -3.50 -4.58 -14.00
N TYR A 27 -4.54 -3.86 -13.60
CA TYR A 27 -4.42 -2.65 -12.82
C TYR A 27 -4.75 -2.96 -11.36
N ALA A 28 -3.83 -2.72 -10.44
CA ALA A 28 -4.10 -2.80 -9.01
C ALA A 28 -3.76 -1.47 -8.33
N ALA A 29 -4.69 -0.91 -7.58
CA ALA A 29 -4.54 0.40 -6.94
C ALA A 29 -3.65 0.36 -5.67
N SER A 30 -2.82 -0.67 -5.52
CA SER A 30 -1.74 -0.80 -4.53
C SER A 30 -0.52 0.02 -4.94
N HIS A 31 0.34 0.35 -3.97
CA HIS A 31 1.65 0.92 -4.26
C HIS A 31 2.55 -0.03 -5.07
N GLY A 32 3.47 0.52 -5.87
CA GLY A 32 4.41 -0.25 -6.69
C GLY A 32 5.66 -0.74 -5.96
N GLY A 33 5.57 -0.97 -4.64
CA GLY A 33 6.68 -1.49 -3.82
C GLY A 33 6.99 -2.96 -4.07
N LEU A 34 8.11 -3.43 -3.51
CA LEU A 34 8.66 -4.77 -3.75
C LEU A 34 7.67 -5.90 -3.49
N TYR A 35 7.00 -5.89 -2.33
CA TYR A 35 6.06 -6.95 -2.00
C TYR A 35 4.88 -7.02 -2.98
N ALA A 36 4.28 -5.88 -3.32
CA ALA A 36 3.14 -5.85 -4.24
C ALA A 36 3.52 -6.40 -5.63
N ALA A 37 4.72 -6.08 -6.11
CA ALA A 37 5.26 -6.58 -7.37
C ALA A 37 5.55 -8.09 -7.32
N ALA A 38 6.22 -8.55 -6.26
CA ALA A 38 6.50 -9.97 -6.05
C ALA A 38 5.20 -10.79 -5.94
N TYR A 39 4.21 -10.28 -5.19
CA TYR A 39 2.90 -10.91 -5.07
C TYR A 39 2.21 -11.06 -6.43
N ALA A 40 2.22 -10.00 -7.24
CA ALA A 40 1.65 -10.04 -8.59
C ALA A 40 2.37 -11.05 -9.50
N ALA A 41 3.71 -11.05 -9.46
CA ALA A 41 4.51 -12.01 -10.21
C ALA A 41 4.24 -13.45 -9.79
N ALA A 42 4.14 -13.74 -8.48
CA ALA A 42 3.79 -15.05 -7.94
C ALA A 42 2.41 -15.54 -8.42
N LYS A 43 1.46 -14.62 -8.63
CA LYS A 43 0.14 -14.92 -9.23
C LYS A 43 0.21 -15.10 -10.75
N GLY A 44 1.37 -14.82 -11.38
CA GLY A 44 1.59 -15.04 -12.80
C GLY A 44 0.87 -14.03 -13.69
N VAL A 45 0.76 -12.76 -13.29
CA VAL A 45 0.22 -11.71 -14.18
C VAL A 45 1.08 -11.57 -15.44
N ALA A 46 0.49 -11.22 -16.58
CA ALA A 46 1.27 -10.98 -17.81
C ALA A 46 1.88 -9.57 -17.85
N ALA A 47 1.20 -8.60 -17.26
CA ALA A 47 1.66 -7.23 -17.05
C ALA A 47 0.89 -6.58 -15.91
N ILE A 48 1.44 -5.53 -15.29
CA ILE A 48 0.75 -4.83 -14.21
C ILE A 48 1.00 -3.33 -14.22
N ILE A 49 -0.03 -2.57 -13.87
CA ILE A 49 0.06 -1.14 -13.55
C ILE A 49 -0.35 -0.96 -12.09
N LEU A 50 0.47 -0.23 -11.32
CA LEU A 50 0.31 0.04 -9.89
C LEU A 50 0.18 1.55 -9.64
N ASN A 51 0.13 2.00 -8.38
CA ASN A 51 0.18 3.40 -8.00
C ASN A 51 1.58 3.75 -7.49
N ASP A 52 2.12 4.92 -7.81
CA ASP A 52 3.46 5.34 -7.40
C ASP A 52 3.57 5.72 -5.92
N ALA A 53 2.44 5.87 -5.24
CA ALA A 53 2.37 6.20 -3.80
C ALA A 53 3.26 7.38 -3.38
N GLY A 54 3.39 8.38 -4.25
CA GLY A 54 4.26 9.54 -4.04
C GLY A 54 5.75 9.25 -4.28
N ILE A 55 6.08 8.08 -4.85
CA ILE A 55 7.45 7.54 -4.99
C ILE A 55 8.12 7.33 -3.62
N GLY A 56 8.12 8.37 -2.78
CA GLY A 56 8.50 8.30 -1.37
C GLY A 56 9.99 8.09 -1.11
N ARG A 57 10.30 7.82 0.17
CA ARG A 57 11.65 7.59 0.63
C ARG A 57 12.29 6.41 -0.11
N GLU A 58 13.52 6.62 -0.62
CA GLU A 58 14.30 5.61 -1.32
C GLU A 58 13.54 4.95 -2.48
N GLN A 59 12.59 5.68 -3.08
CA GLN A 59 11.75 5.22 -4.19
C GLN A 59 10.91 3.96 -3.84
N ALA A 60 10.63 3.71 -2.57
CA ALA A 60 9.95 2.50 -2.11
C ALA A 60 8.57 2.29 -2.76
N GLY A 61 7.89 3.39 -3.14
CA GLY A 61 6.59 3.33 -3.81
C GLY A 61 6.62 2.71 -5.21
N ILE A 62 7.79 2.61 -5.84
CA ILE A 62 7.97 2.09 -7.20
C ILE A 62 9.07 1.02 -7.32
N ALA A 63 9.74 0.67 -6.22
CA ALA A 63 10.88 -0.25 -6.23
C ALA A 63 10.57 -1.63 -6.82
N GLY A 64 9.31 -2.04 -6.81
CA GLY A 64 8.86 -3.30 -7.40
C GLY A 64 8.91 -3.32 -8.93
N LEU A 65 8.96 -2.15 -9.60
CA LEU A 65 9.03 -2.09 -11.05
C LEU A 65 10.36 -2.65 -11.57
N ASP A 66 11.47 -2.45 -10.82
CA ASP A 66 12.78 -3.00 -11.16
C ASP A 66 12.81 -4.53 -10.98
N LEU A 67 12.18 -5.05 -9.93
CA LEU A 67 12.01 -6.49 -9.75
C LEU A 67 11.26 -7.10 -10.94
N LEU A 68 10.13 -6.50 -11.35
CA LEU A 68 9.35 -6.96 -12.49
C LEU A 68 10.13 -6.83 -13.81
N ALA A 69 10.95 -5.78 -13.97
CA ALA A 69 11.85 -5.65 -15.13
C ALA A 69 12.86 -6.80 -15.20
N GLY A 70 13.45 -7.18 -14.06
CA GLY A 70 14.36 -8.33 -13.97
C GLY A 70 13.71 -9.66 -14.33
N LEU A 71 12.39 -9.78 -14.16
CA LEU A 71 11.58 -10.94 -14.57
C LEU A 71 11.06 -10.84 -16.02
N GLY A 72 11.36 -9.75 -16.74
CA GLY A 72 10.83 -9.51 -18.09
C GLY A 72 9.35 -9.13 -18.13
N VAL A 73 8.75 -8.78 -16.99
CA VAL A 73 7.32 -8.44 -16.88
C VAL A 73 7.11 -6.95 -17.14
N PRO A 74 6.30 -6.56 -18.15
CA PRO A 74 5.95 -5.16 -18.37
C PRO A 74 5.19 -4.60 -17.18
N ALA A 75 5.70 -3.49 -16.61
CA ALA A 75 5.08 -2.83 -15.48
C ALA A 75 5.21 -1.32 -15.54
N ALA A 76 4.22 -0.62 -14.98
CA ALA A 76 4.20 0.82 -14.84
C ALA A 76 3.57 1.23 -13.51
N ALA A 77 3.75 2.49 -13.13
CA ALA A 77 2.99 3.11 -12.05
C ALA A 77 2.25 4.34 -12.55
N VAL A 78 1.01 4.56 -12.06
CA VAL A 78 0.29 5.81 -12.24
C VAL A 78 0.64 6.78 -11.12
N SER A 79 0.64 8.08 -11.43
CA SER A 79 0.87 9.13 -10.43
C SER A 79 -0.22 9.14 -9.37
N HIS A 80 0.18 9.21 -8.09
CA HIS A 80 -0.71 9.43 -6.94
C HIS A 80 -1.52 10.72 -7.07
N THR A 81 -1.06 11.70 -7.85
CA THR A 81 -1.78 12.96 -8.09
C THR A 81 -2.87 12.82 -9.17
N SER A 82 -2.91 11.71 -9.91
CA SER A 82 -3.91 11.44 -10.96
C SER A 82 -4.83 10.26 -10.62
N ALA A 83 -4.39 9.36 -9.71
CA ALA A 83 -5.09 8.14 -9.37
C ALA A 83 -5.22 7.98 -7.86
N ARG A 84 -6.45 7.77 -7.36
CA ARG A 84 -6.67 7.45 -5.93
C ARG A 84 -6.08 6.08 -5.61
N ILE A 85 -5.11 6.06 -4.68
CA ILE A 85 -4.58 4.79 -4.18
C ILE A 85 -5.70 4.02 -3.45
N GLY A 86 -5.80 2.71 -3.67
CA GLY A 86 -6.88 1.89 -3.14
C GLY A 86 -8.18 1.90 -3.95
N ASP A 87 -8.29 2.69 -5.03
CA ASP A 87 -9.48 2.77 -5.89
C ASP A 87 -9.14 2.31 -7.32
N GLY A 88 -9.39 1.04 -7.59
CA GLY A 88 -9.07 0.42 -8.88
C GLY A 88 -9.79 1.07 -10.05
N LYS A 89 -11.08 1.36 -9.89
CA LYS A 89 -11.90 1.97 -10.95
C LYS A 89 -11.45 3.38 -11.28
N HIS A 90 -11.19 4.18 -10.25
CA HIS A 90 -10.70 5.55 -10.44
C HIS A 90 -9.33 5.56 -11.15
N GLY A 91 -8.39 4.73 -10.67
CA GLY A 91 -7.04 4.70 -11.24
C GLY A 91 -7.01 4.20 -12.69
N ALA A 92 -7.78 3.17 -13.03
CA ALA A 92 -7.88 2.69 -14.42
C ALA A 92 -8.51 3.72 -15.36
N ALA A 93 -9.48 4.54 -14.86
CA ALA A 93 -10.18 5.54 -15.66
C ALA A 93 -9.41 6.85 -15.82
N HIS A 94 -8.72 7.30 -14.76
CA HIS A 94 -8.16 8.67 -14.68
C HIS A 94 -6.65 8.70 -14.49
N GLY A 95 -6.01 7.55 -14.15
CA GLY A 95 -4.58 7.47 -13.88
C GLY A 95 -3.74 7.88 -15.10
N ILE A 96 -2.66 8.59 -14.82
CA ILE A 96 -1.63 8.96 -15.78
C ILE A 96 -0.33 8.28 -15.34
N LEU A 97 0.34 7.60 -16.25
CA LEU A 97 1.61 6.93 -15.93
C LEU A 97 2.67 7.93 -15.48
N SER A 98 3.32 7.66 -14.36
CA SER A 98 4.46 8.44 -13.85
C SER A 98 5.78 7.74 -14.11
N VAL A 99 5.79 6.40 -14.02
CA VAL A 99 6.99 5.57 -14.20
C VAL A 99 6.64 4.34 -15.03
N VAL A 100 7.58 3.94 -15.89
CA VAL A 100 7.45 2.78 -16.78
C VAL A 100 8.76 2.00 -16.73
N ASN A 101 8.69 0.66 -16.55
CA ASN A 101 9.89 -0.17 -16.61
C ASN A 101 10.32 -0.47 -18.06
N ALA A 102 11.54 -0.99 -18.24
CA ALA A 102 12.10 -1.22 -19.57
C ALA A 102 11.26 -2.19 -20.45
N PRO A 103 10.72 -3.34 -19.94
CA PRO A 103 9.83 -4.19 -20.75
C PRO A 103 8.55 -3.47 -21.20
N ALA A 104 7.95 -2.61 -20.37
CA ALA A 104 6.76 -1.86 -20.76
C ALA A 104 7.10 -0.74 -21.76
N ALA A 105 8.25 -0.07 -21.59
CA ALA A 105 8.73 0.93 -22.55
C ALA A 105 8.99 0.32 -23.94
N ALA A 106 9.50 -0.92 -24.01
CA ALA A 106 9.69 -1.64 -25.26
C ALA A 106 8.36 -1.94 -26.00
N LEU A 107 7.23 -1.94 -25.29
CA LEU A 107 5.87 -2.03 -25.84
C LEU A 107 5.27 -0.65 -26.15
N GLY A 108 6.05 0.40 -26.05
CA GLY A 108 5.67 1.78 -26.35
C GLY A 108 4.87 2.47 -25.24
N LEU A 109 4.91 1.99 -23.98
CA LEU A 109 4.41 2.75 -22.84
C LEU A 109 5.40 3.85 -22.48
N GLU A 110 4.90 4.99 -22.02
CA GLU A 110 5.72 6.14 -21.61
C GLU A 110 5.04 6.90 -20.46
N ALA A 111 5.81 7.63 -19.68
CA ALA A 111 5.28 8.54 -18.69
C ALA A 111 4.40 9.61 -19.37
N GLY A 112 3.31 9.99 -18.72
CA GLY A 112 2.30 10.89 -19.26
C GLY A 112 1.19 10.18 -20.06
N MET A 113 1.33 8.87 -20.38
CA MET A 113 0.25 8.10 -21.02
C MET A 113 -0.90 7.86 -20.07
N ALA A 114 -2.15 7.92 -20.58
CA ALA A 114 -3.33 7.54 -19.82
C ALA A 114 -3.31 6.04 -19.48
N CYS A 115 -3.64 5.68 -18.25
CA CYS A 115 -3.66 4.30 -17.75
C CYS A 115 -4.51 3.39 -18.63
N ARG A 116 -5.68 3.85 -19.05
CA ARG A 116 -6.57 3.09 -19.95
C ARG A 116 -5.87 2.72 -21.26
N THR A 117 -5.23 3.69 -21.91
CA THR A 117 -4.47 3.47 -23.15
C THR A 117 -3.33 2.47 -22.93
N ALA A 118 -2.64 2.58 -21.80
CA ALA A 118 -1.56 1.64 -21.45
C ALA A 118 -2.09 0.22 -21.24
N LEU A 119 -3.21 0.05 -20.54
CA LEU A 119 -3.86 -1.25 -20.35
C LEU A 119 -4.29 -1.88 -21.68
N ASP A 120 -4.92 -1.11 -22.57
CA ASP A 120 -5.36 -1.58 -23.87
C ASP A 120 -4.17 -2.00 -24.75
N ARG A 121 -3.05 -1.26 -24.68
CA ARG A 121 -1.79 -1.57 -25.40
C ARG A 121 -1.14 -2.85 -24.86
N LEU A 122 -1.06 -3.01 -23.54
CA LEU A 122 -0.56 -4.24 -22.92
C LEU A 122 -1.43 -5.45 -23.24
N ALA A 123 -2.76 -5.28 -23.25
CA ALA A 123 -3.69 -6.36 -23.59
C ALA A 123 -3.61 -6.81 -25.05
N ALA A 124 -3.22 -5.93 -25.96
CA ALA A 124 -3.00 -6.25 -27.38
C ALA A 124 -1.64 -6.91 -27.63
N ALA A 125 -0.72 -6.88 -26.66
CA ALA A 125 0.61 -7.45 -26.81
C ALA A 125 0.62 -8.97 -26.61
N SER A 126 1.56 -9.66 -27.24
CA SER A 126 1.80 -11.10 -27.03
C SER A 126 2.66 -11.30 -25.79
N LEU A 127 2.05 -11.42 -24.62
CA LEU A 127 2.72 -11.58 -23.34
C LEU A 127 2.50 -12.97 -22.76
N ALA A 128 3.49 -13.46 -22.00
CA ALA A 128 3.40 -14.70 -21.22
C ALA A 128 3.13 -14.36 -19.75
N PRO A 129 2.54 -15.32 -18.99
CA PRO A 129 2.48 -15.19 -17.54
C PRO A 129 3.86 -15.00 -16.93
N SER A 130 3.95 -14.15 -15.90
CA SER A 130 5.19 -13.93 -15.14
C SER A 130 5.79 -15.24 -14.65
N PRO A 131 7.13 -15.39 -14.72
CA PRO A 131 7.80 -16.45 -13.96
C PRO A 131 7.65 -16.20 -12.45
N PRO A 132 7.87 -17.25 -11.61
CA PRO A 132 7.85 -17.07 -10.15
C PRO A 132 8.95 -16.08 -9.74
N PRO A 133 8.63 -15.12 -8.85
CA PRO A 133 9.61 -14.18 -8.31
C PRO A 133 10.51 -14.88 -7.28
N PRO A 134 11.62 -14.25 -6.86
CA PRO A 134 12.26 -14.59 -5.59
C PRO A 134 11.25 -14.51 -4.44
N GLU A 135 11.45 -15.31 -3.40
CA GLU A 135 10.60 -15.23 -2.20
C GLU A 135 10.63 -13.80 -1.62
N ALA A 136 9.44 -13.28 -1.33
CA ALA A 136 9.25 -12.00 -0.67
C ALA A 136 8.22 -12.20 0.43
N ASP A 137 8.69 -12.24 1.66
CA ASP A 137 7.85 -12.40 2.84
C ASP A 137 7.47 -11.05 3.42
N GLU A 138 6.24 -10.95 3.92
CA GLU A 138 5.80 -9.82 4.74
C GLU A 138 6.22 -10.07 6.19
N ALA A 139 6.92 -9.11 6.79
CA ALA A 139 7.35 -9.21 8.17
C ALA A 139 6.21 -8.84 9.15
N ARG A 140 6.21 -9.56 10.27
CA ARG A 140 5.41 -9.25 11.45
C ARG A 140 6.29 -9.38 12.69
N SER A 141 6.38 -8.31 13.47
CA SER A 141 7.21 -8.24 14.66
C SER A 141 6.44 -7.64 15.84
N GLU A 142 6.82 -8.01 17.05
CA GLU A 142 6.43 -7.33 18.28
C GLU A 142 7.62 -6.53 18.79
N VAL A 143 7.48 -5.21 18.86
CA VAL A 143 8.53 -4.31 19.34
C VAL A 143 8.17 -3.82 20.75
N SER A 144 9.07 -4.05 21.71
CA SER A 144 8.88 -3.55 23.07
C SER A 144 9.08 -2.04 23.11
N SER A 145 8.24 -1.32 23.86
CA SER A 145 8.43 0.11 24.11
C SER A 145 9.47 0.31 25.21
N ASP A 146 10.44 1.18 24.96
CA ASP A 146 11.41 1.59 25.98
C ASP A 146 10.76 2.49 27.05
N ALA A 147 9.76 3.28 26.66
CA ALA A 147 9.04 4.18 27.55
C ALA A 147 8.04 3.45 28.47
N TYR A 148 7.51 2.30 28.04
CA TYR A 148 6.49 1.53 28.76
C TYR A 148 6.88 0.06 28.86
N PRO A 149 7.71 -0.33 29.88
CA PRO A 149 8.17 -1.70 30.05
C PRO A 149 7.02 -2.72 30.09
N GLY A 150 7.13 -3.76 29.27
CA GLY A 150 6.12 -4.81 29.10
C GLY A 150 5.03 -4.50 28.08
N ALA A 151 4.92 -3.25 27.60
CA ALA A 151 4.05 -2.92 26.49
C ALA A 151 4.74 -3.15 25.15
N LYS A 152 3.97 -3.58 24.15
CA LYS A 152 4.48 -3.89 22.80
C LYS A 152 3.63 -3.26 21.72
N VAL A 153 4.29 -2.81 20.67
CA VAL A 153 3.71 -2.37 19.39
C VAL A 153 3.82 -3.53 18.40
N ILE A 154 2.75 -3.81 17.69
CA ILE A 154 2.79 -4.75 16.57
C ILE A 154 3.22 -3.99 15.32
N VAL A 155 4.31 -4.41 14.71
CA VAL A 155 4.86 -3.80 13.49
C VAL A 155 4.75 -4.81 12.36
N ILE A 156 4.05 -4.42 11.28
CA ILE A 156 3.73 -5.29 10.13
C ILE A 156 3.91 -4.56 8.81
N ASP A 157 4.38 -5.27 7.79
CA ASP A 157 4.57 -4.69 6.46
C ASP A 157 3.25 -4.40 5.75
N SER A 158 2.22 -5.18 6.04
CA SER A 158 0.91 -5.02 5.41
C SER A 158 -0.24 -5.10 6.43
N ALA A 159 -1.25 -4.27 6.25
CA ALA A 159 -2.51 -4.36 7.00
C ALA A 159 -3.26 -5.68 6.78
N SER A 160 -2.89 -6.47 5.75
CA SER A 160 -3.42 -7.82 5.52
C SER A 160 -3.06 -8.79 6.64
N LEU A 161 -1.93 -8.57 7.33
CA LEU A 161 -1.41 -9.37 8.42
C LEU A 161 -2.09 -9.11 9.77
N VAL A 162 -3.01 -8.17 9.85
CA VAL A 162 -3.81 -7.93 11.06
C VAL A 162 -4.72 -9.13 11.31
N THR A 163 -4.68 -9.65 12.53
CA THR A 163 -5.42 -10.84 12.99
C THR A 163 -6.41 -10.48 14.11
N PRO A 164 -7.38 -11.34 14.44
CA PRO A 164 -8.27 -11.11 15.58
C PRO A 164 -7.55 -10.93 16.93
N ALA A 165 -6.37 -11.52 17.11
CA ALA A 165 -5.54 -11.37 18.31
C ALA A 165 -4.99 -9.94 18.51
N ASP A 166 -5.07 -9.09 17.48
CA ASP A 166 -4.60 -7.72 17.52
C ASP A 166 -5.66 -6.72 18.05
N ALA A 167 -6.84 -7.19 18.41
CA ALA A 167 -7.86 -6.34 19.00
C ALA A 167 -7.33 -5.59 20.23
N GLY A 168 -7.60 -4.29 20.30
CA GLY A 168 -7.13 -3.41 21.39
C GLY A 168 -5.62 -3.10 21.38
N ARG A 169 -4.83 -3.60 20.42
CA ARG A 169 -3.38 -3.36 20.32
C ARG A 169 -3.05 -2.08 19.55
N VAL A 170 -1.84 -1.61 19.71
CA VAL A 170 -1.24 -0.55 18.89
C VAL A 170 -0.52 -1.20 17.71
N ILE A 171 -0.94 -0.86 16.49
CA ILE A 171 -0.44 -1.47 15.25
C ILE A 171 0.24 -0.41 14.39
N VAL A 172 1.43 -0.71 13.89
CA VAL A 172 2.11 0.04 12.83
C VAL A 172 2.12 -0.81 11.58
N THR A 173 1.51 -0.31 10.51
CA THR A 173 1.54 -0.96 9.19
C THR A 173 2.31 -0.11 8.21
N ALA A 174 2.93 -0.73 7.21
CA ALA A 174 3.51 -0.02 6.08
C ALA A 174 2.58 0.06 4.86
N SER A 175 1.34 -0.36 5.00
CA SER A 175 0.30 -0.14 3.99
C SER A 175 -0.03 1.35 3.85
N HIS A 176 -0.53 1.74 2.68
CA HIS A 176 -1.10 3.07 2.48
C HIS A 176 -2.35 3.31 3.34
N GLY A 177 -2.57 4.57 3.75
CA GLY A 177 -3.75 4.98 4.51
C GLY A 177 -5.00 5.20 3.65
N GLY A 178 -5.03 4.67 2.43
CA GLY A 178 -6.20 4.75 1.52
C GLY A 178 -7.19 3.61 1.76
N LEU A 179 -8.49 3.92 1.73
CA LEU A 179 -9.56 2.93 1.73
C LEU A 179 -9.56 2.13 0.44
N LEU A 180 -9.95 0.86 0.49
CA LEU A 180 -10.11 0.03 -0.70
C LEU A 180 -11.51 0.23 -1.29
N GLY A 181 -11.56 0.72 -2.53
CA GLY A 181 -12.81 1.06 -3.22
C GLY A 181 -13.62 2.15 -2.49
N GLY A 182 -12.98 2.99 -1.68
CA GLY A 182 -13.65 4.03 -0.88
C GLY A 182 -14.52 3.49 0.27
N ARG A 183 -14.44 2.20 0.62
CA ARG A 183 -15.31 1.52 1.58
C ARG A 183 -14.78 1.63 3.00
N PRO A 184 -15.51 2.27 3.96
CA PRO A 184 -15.07 2.49 5.34
C PRO A 184 -14.70 1.22 6.12
N GLU A 185 -15.37 0.09 5.86
CA GLU A 185 -15.10 -1.20 6.49
C GLU A 185 -13.70 -1.74 6.18
N THR A 186 -13.09 -1.29 5.08
CA THR A 186 -11.73 -1.68 4.69
C THR A 186 -10.63 -0.95 5.47
N ALA A 187 -10.99 0.01 6.34
CA ALA A 187 -10.01 0.79 7.09
C ALA A 187 -9.09 -0.10 7.95
N ILE A 188 -9.66 -1.04 8.68
CA ILE A 188 -8.94 -2.11 9.39
C ILE A 188 -9.91 -3.24 9.75
N LYS A 189 -9.42 -4.49 9.74
CA LYS A 189 -10.26 -5.70 9.92
C LYS A 189 -10.82 -5.85 11.33
N VAL A 190 -10.07 -5.43 12.37
CA VAL A 190 -10.44 -5.63 13.78
C VAL A 190 -10.38 -4.32 14.56
N PRO A 191 -11.08 -4.21 15.71
CA PRO A 191 -11.07 -3.01 16.55
C PRO A 191 -9.75 -2.91 17.34
N VAL A 192 -8.68 -2.45 16.70
CA VAL A 192 -7.41 -2.13 17.35
C VAL A 192 -7.54 -0.85 18.17
N PHE A 193 -6.61 -0.58 19.10
CA PHE A 193 -6.59 0.68 19.83
C PHE A 193 -6.07 1.82 18.96
N ALA A 194 -4.96 1.59 18.24
CA ALA A 194 -4.39 2.55 17.31
C ALA A 194 -3.82 1.86 16.08
N ALA A 195 -3.87 2.55 14.93
CA ALA A 195 -3.31 2.09 13.67
C ALA A 195 -2.53 3.20 12.96
N VAL A 196 -1.30 2.88 12.53
CA VAL A 196 -0.43 3.78 11.75
C VAL A 196 -0.28 3.21 10.33
N TYR A 197 -0.32 4.12 9.34
CA TYR A 197 -0.19 3.82 7.91
C TYR A 197 0.85 4.73 7.27
N ASN A 198 1.15 4.53 5.99
CA ASN A 198 1.90 5.46 5.15
C ASN A 198 0.92 6.36 4.39
N ASP A 199 1.18 7.67 4.29
CA ASP A 199 0.28 8.62 3.61
C ASP A 199 0.32 8.52 2.08
N ALA A 200 1.21 7.70 1.53
CA ALA A 200 1.36 7.48 0.08
C ALA A 200 1.42 8.80 -0.73
N GLY A 201 2.05 9.83 -0.16
CA GLY A 201 2.15 11.17 -0.76
C GLY A 201 0.84 11.95 -0.75
N TRP A 202 -0.12 11.60 0.13
CA TRP A 202 -1.49 12.13 0.20
C TRP A 202 -2.33 11.79 -1.04
N GLY A 203 -1.82 12.04 -2.22
CA GLY A 203 -2.47 11.79 -3.50
C GLY A 203 -3.68 12.70 -3.78
N ILE A 204 -4.27 12.50 -4.97
CA ILE A 204 -5.49 13.21 -5.37
C ILE A 204 -6.61 12.97 -4.34
N ASP A 205 -7.34 14.01 -4.01
CA ASP A 205 -8.48 14.01 -3.05
C ASP A 205 -8.10 13.49 -1.65
N GLY A 206 -6.81 13.49 -1.28
CA GLY A 206 -6.35 12.96 0.00
C GLY A 206 -6.54 11.45 0.13
N ALA A 207 -6.56 10.72 -0.97
CA ALA A 207 -6.84 9.28 -0.99
C ALA A 207 -5.90 8.48 -0.08
N GLY A 208 -4.62 8.90 0.02
CA GLY A 208 -3.61 8.23 0.84
C GLY A 208 -3.87 8.28 2.36
N VAL A 209 -4.79 9.11 2.83
CA VAL A 209 -5.15 9.26 4.25
C VAL A 209 -6.64 8.99 4.52
N SER A 210 -7.38 8.49 3.54
CA SER A 210 -8.84 8.34 3.61
C SER A 210 -9.34 7.32 4.64
N ARG A 211 -8.47 6.45 5.20
CA ARG A 211 -8.82 5.57 6.35
C ARG A 211 -9.06 6.36 7.63
N LEU A 212 -8.44 7.52 7.82
CA LEU A 212 -8.46 8.25 9.10
C LEU A 212 -9.87 8.63 9.57
N PRO A 213 -10.76 9.18 8.74
CA PRO A 213 -12.14 9.44 9.14
C PRO A 213 -12.92 8.16 9.50
N ALA A 214 -12.73 7.07 8.75
CA ALA A 214 -13.40 5.81 8.99
C ALA A 214 -12.95 5.16 10.32
N LEU A 215 -11.68 5.28 10.68
CA LEU A 215 -11.14 4.86 11.97
C LEU A 215 -11.69 5.73 13.11
N ASP A 216 -11.82 7.05 12.89
CA ASP A 216 -12.33 7.99 13.90
C ASP A 216 -13.77 7.66 14.31
N VAL A 217 -14.65 7.35 13.34
CA VAL A 217 -16.03 6.90 13.59
C VAL A 217 -16.08 5.65 14.46
N ARG A 218 -15.06 4.78 14.35
CA ARG A 218 -14.94 3.54 15.15
C ARG A 218 -14.21 3.74 16.49
N GLY A 219 -13.85 4.98 16.84
CA GLY A 219 -13.08 5.29 18.07
C GLY A 219 -11.65 4.76 18.05
N ILE A 220 -11.10 4.45 16.87
CA ILE A 220 -9.74 3.95 16.71
C ILE A 220 -8.80 5.13 16.44
N ALA A 221 -7.73 5.25 17.21
CA ALA A 221 -6.71 6.26 16.97
C ALA A 221 -5.96 5.95 15.67
N GLY A 222 -6.12 6.80 14.66
CA GLY A 222 -5.53 6.63 13.34
C GLY A 222 -4.49 7.69 13.03
N ALA A 223 -3.35 7.29 12.48
CA ALA A 223 -2.31 8.20 12.00
C ALA A 223 -1.70 7.69 10.70
N CYS A 224 -1.13 8.62 9.91
CA CYS A 224 -0.26 8.29 8.80
C CYS A 224 1.12 8.94 9.00
N VAL A 225 2.17 8.24 8.59
CA VAL A 225 3.51 8.82 8.45
C VAL A 225 3.72 9.31 7.02
N SER A 226 4.57 10.33 6.85
CA SER A 226 4.92 10.82 5.53
C SER A 226 5.65 9.75 4.71
N ALA A 227 5.23 9.57 3.47
CA ALA A 227 5.89 8.72 2.48
C ALA A 227 7.37 9.09 2.28
N PHE A 228 7.72 10.36 2.52
CA PHE A 228 9.11 10.84 2.41
C PHE A 228 9.95 10.56 3.66
N SER A 229 9.32 10.21 4.79
CA SER A 229 10.03 9.88 6.03
C SER A 229 10.23 8.37 6.19
N ALA A 230 9.33 7.54 5.65
CA ALA A 230 9.36 6.10 5.82
C ALA A 230 9.12 5.38 4.48
N ARG A 231 9.76 4.23 4.30
CA ARG A 231 9.53 3.37 3.14
C ARG A 231 8.15 2.72 3.25
N ILE A 232 7.29 2.95 2.26
CA ILE A 232 6.02 2.20 2.14
C ILE A 232 6.34 0.72 1.88
N GLY A 233 5.60 -0.19 2.50
CA GLY A 233 5.86 -1.62 2.43
C GLY A 233 6.88 -2.15 3.45
N ASP A 234 7.47 -1.28 4.30
CA ASP A 234 8.42 -1.64 5.36
C ASP A 234 7.90 -1.13 6.71
N GLY A 235 7.36 -2.06 7.52
CA GLY A 235 6.79 -1.76 8.83
C GLY A 235 7.80 -1.19 9.81
N MET A 236 9.03 -1.71 9.78
CA MET A 236 10.08 -1.23 10.68
C MET A 236 10.55 0.17 10.30
N SER A 237 10.61 0.51 9.01
CA SER A 237 10.86 1.88 8.57
C SER A 237 9.73 2.81 8.99
N THR A 238 8.46 2.39 8.83
CA THR A 238 7.31 3.16 9.32
C THR A 238 7.42 3.46 10.82
N TYR A 239 7.80 2.48 11.62
CA TYR A 239 7.93 2.62 13.07
C TYR A 239 9.13 3.48 13.47
N ARG A 240 10.34 3.21 12.92
CA ARG A 240 11.60 3.83 13.37
C ARG A 240 11.86 5.19 12.76
N ASP A 241 11.56 5.33 11.46
CA ASP A 241 11.95 6.49 10.66
C ASP A 241 10.78 7.45 10.42
N GLY A 242 9.52 6.96 10.56
CA GLY A 242 8.32 7.68 10.21
C GLY A 242 8.08 8.93 11.07
N PHE A 243 7.63 10.00 10.42
CA PHE A 243 7.09 11.20 11.07
C PHE A 243 5.62 11.34 10.72
N ILE A 244 4.78 11.59 11.72
CA ILE A 244 3.33 11.72 11.55
C ILE A 244 3.00 12.91 10.66
N SER A 245 2.35 12.65 9.52
CA SER A 245 1.90 13.65 8.55
C SER A 245 0.40 13.94 8.61
N ALA A 246 -0.38 12.97 9.10
CA ALA A 246 -1.82 13.10 9.30
C ALA A 246 -2.28 12.24 10.47
N LEU A 247 -3.34 12.66 11.17
CA LEU A 247 -3.98 11.90 12.24
C LEU A 247 -5.45 12.29 12.37
N ASN A 248 -6.25 11.43 13.01
CA ASN A 248 -7.66 11.70 13.28
C ASN A 248 -7.88 12.32 14.66
N ALA A 249 -9.13 12.74 14.97
CA ALA A 249 -9.46 13.38 16.21
C ALA A 249 -9.26 12.45 17.43
N THR A 250 -9.52 11.16 17.28
CA THR A 250 -9.26 10.16 18.34
C THR A 250 -7.78 10.10 18.70
N ALA A 251 -6.88 10.04 17.70
CA ALA A 251 -5.44 10.05 17.93
C ALA A 251 -4.98 11.35 18.62
N THR A 252 -5.55 12.51 18.21
CA THR A 252 -5.25 13.81 18.85
C THR A 252 -5.64 13.81 20.33
N ARG A 253 -6.81 13.27 20.69
CA ARG A 253 -7.26 13.18 22.10
C ARG A 253 -6.33 12.33 22.97
N HIS A 254 -5.67 11.34 22.38
CA HIS A 254 -4.68 10.50 23.05
C HIS A 254 -3.24 11.03 22.96
N GLY A 255 -3.05 12.30 22.60
CA GLY A 255 -1.72 12.94 22.63
C GLY A 255 -0.93 12.83 21.33
N GLY A 256 -1.55 12.33 20.25
CA GLY A 256 -0.94 12.35 18.92
C GLY A 256 -0.77 13.76 18.38
N ARG A 257 0.33 14.02 17.66
CA ARG A 257 0.65 15.32 17.06
C ARG A 257 1.28 15.15 15.68
N ILE A 258 0.94 16.03 14.75
CA ILE A 258 1.63 16.10 13.46
C ILE A 258 3.10 16.49 13.67
N GLY A 259 4.00 15.90 12.89
CA GLY A 259 5.43 16.12 12.95
C GLY A 259 6.19 15.33 14.03
N GLN A 260 5.49 14.60 14.92
CA GLN A 260 6.18 13.75 15.90
C GLN A 260 6.70 12.44 15.24
N PRO A 261 7.79 11.85 15.79
CA PRO A 261 8.22 10.50 15.37
C PRO A 261 7.14 9.45 15.64
N ALA A 262 7.03 8.45 14.77
CA ALA A 262 6.06 7.36 14.92
C ALA A 262 6.26 6.58 16.24
N VAL A 263 7.51 6.39 16.69
CA VAL A 263 7.80 5.80 17.99
C VAL A 263 7.12 6.59 19.12
N ALA A 264 7.29 7.91 19.16
CA ALA A 264 6.68 8.77 20.17
C ALA A 264 5.15 8.78 20.11
N PHE A 265 4.57 8.67 18.88
CA PHE A 265 3.14 8.48 18.70
C PHE A 265 2.68 7.15 19.32
N CYS A 266 3.38 6.04 19.03
CA CYS A 266 3.06 4.73 19.58
C CYS A 266 3.14 4.73 21.12
N ASP A 267 4.14 5.38 21.69
CA ASP A 267 4.27 5.53 23.15
C ASP A 267 3.08 6.28 23.75
N ALA A 268 2.63 7.37 23.14
CA ALA A 268 1.43 8.09 23.58
C ALA A 268 0.18 7.19 23.51
N MET A 269 0.04 6.38 22.47
CA MET A 269 -1.07 5.43 22.34
C MET A 269 -0.99 4.31 23.39
N LEU A 270 0.19 3.78 23.69
CA LEU A 270 0.38 2.78 24.75
C LEU A 270 0.06 3.33 26.14
N ALA A 271 0.38 4.60 26.40
CA ALA A 271 0.01 5.27 27.65
C ALA A 271 -1.50 5.40 27.85
N ALA A 272 -2.23 5.64 26.75
CA ALA A 272 -3.68 5.85 26.75
C ALA A 272 -4.48 4.53 26.66
N ALA A 273 -3.86 3.44 26.18
CA ALA A 273 -4.53 2.17 26.01
C ALA A 273 -4.99 1.56 27.34
N PRO A 274 -6.20 0.97 27.41
CA PRO A 274 -6.64 0.25 28.60
C PRO A 274 -5.63 -0.86 28.94
N ARG A 275 -5.15 -0.90 30.17
CA ARG A 275 -4.30 -2.00 30.62
C ARG A 275 -5.15 -3.27 30.72
N PRO A 276 -4.66 -4.43 30.23
CA PRO A 276 -5.37 -5.69 30.45
C PRO A 276 -5.58 -5.87 31.96
N ALA A 277 -6.79 -6.25 32.35
CA ALA A 277 -7.07 -6.63 33.74
C ALA A 277 -6.08 -7.72 34.13
N ARG A 278 -5.39 -7.52 35.29
CA ARG A 278 -4.46 -8.49 35.88
C ARG A 278 -5.19 -9.74 36.33
#